data_dc88dbea8bba0ff6da82c87b63b278f6
#
_entry.id   dc88dbea8bba0ff6da82c87b63b278f6
#
_cell.length_a   1.000
_cell.length_b   1.000
_cell.length_c   1.000
_cell.angle_alpha   90.00
_cell.angle_beta   90.00
_cell.angle_gamma   90.00
#
_symmetry.space_group_name_H-M   'P 1'
#
loop_
_entity.id
_entity.type
_entity.pdbx_description
1 polymer ?
#
loop_
_entity_poly.entity_id
_entity_poly.type
_entity_poly.pdbx_seq_one_letter_code
_entity_poly.pdbx_strand_id
1 'polypeptide(L)'
;LLYAEEVMVETNDRSNLWEQYMHLSNTYEAIGNHETALLYERKLAEENEAYYEDKIEQLELETQTKFETGQRQATIVLQEQTIRQQKQRQLLIIGLAVLLAVVLLLVYNNYRNKKRLSAELEVKNQEKELLLKEIHHRVKNNLQTISSLLNLQSVQIKDKEIQGAVVESKNRVRSMALIHQKLYQGENLAAIEMKQYLQMLSENMIKSFGRHRDLELLVEMPEVEVDVDTAIPIGLITNELLTNSLKYAFPGGQAGLIQVSLMHDAKEDQMCLQLSDNGVGMKSMNGEPDERRTNFGSQLVRLLTTQLDGKMTVNTENGFETIINFKKFKVYSPSHSEATV
;
A
#
# COMPACT_ATOMS: atom_id res chain seq x y z
N LEU A 1 -74.21 90.32 2.41
CA LEU A 1 -73.09 89.71 3.17
C LEU A 1 -73.57 88.86 4.37
N LEU A 2 -74.44 89.38 5.27
CA LEU A 2 -74.96 88.58 6.39
C LEU A 2 -75.72 87.33 5.99
N TYR A 3 -76.49 87.32 4.88
CA TYR A 3 -77.13 86.14 4.33
C TYR A 3 -76.11 85.15 3.74
N ALA A 4 -75.01 85.60 3.21
CA ALA A 4 -73.96 84.79 2.70
C ALA A 4 -73.17 84.07 3.88
N GLU A 5 -73.00 84.73 5.03
CA GLU A 5 -72.43 84.17 6.27
C GLU A 5 -73.29 82.99 6.76
N GLU A 6 -74.61 83.13 6.80
CA GLU A 6 -75.58 82.11 7.26
C GLU A 6 -75.45 80.83 6.36
N VAL A 7 -75.48 81.00 5.04
CA VAL A 7 -75.33 79.93 4.09
C VAL A 7 -73.98 79.24 4.11
N MET A 8 -72.90 79.94 4.28
CA MET A 8 -71.58 79.40 4.41
C MET A 8 -71.30 78.62 5.71
N VAL A 9 -71.84 79.10 6.79
CA VAL A 9 -71.81 78.38 8.07
C VAL A 9 -72.67 77.09 7.97
N GLU A 10 -73.85 77.16 7.36
CA GLU A 10 -74.74 75.98 7.14
C GLU A 10 -74.13 74.94 6.17
N THR A 11 -73.38 75.33 5.12
CA THR A 11 -72.77 74.46 4.15
C THR A 11 -71.35 73.95 4.59
N ASN A 12 -70.85 74.44 5.74
CA ASN A 12 -69.52 74.15 6.26
C ASN A 12 -68.40 74.50 5.26
N ASP A 13 -68.65 75.47 4.32
CA ASP A 13 -67.68 75.96 3.40
C ASP A 13 -66.86 77.11 4.03
N ARG A 14 -65.88 76.78 4.82
CA ARG A 14 -65.04 77.76 5.57
C ARG A 14 -63.99 78.45 4.73
N SER A 15 -63.83 78.05 3.48
CA SER A 15 -62.69 78.50 2.64
C SER A 15 -62.62 79.99 2.37
N ASN A 16 -63.79 80.69 2.48
CA ASN A 16 -63.86 82.17 2.27
C ASN A 16 -64.43 82.94 3.47
N LEU A 17 -64.75 82.27 4.59
CA LEU A 17 -65.34 82.88 5.77
C LEU A 17 -64.45 84.00 6.38
N TRP A 18 -63.14 83.75 6.45
CA TRP A 18 -62.19 84.71 6.96
C TRP A 18 -62.13 86.00 6.10
N GLU A 19 -62.22 85.86 4.76
CA GLU A 19 -62.23 87.02 3.85
C GLU A 19 -63.49 87.83 4.00
N GLN A 20 -64.60 87.14 4.22
CA GLN A 20 -65.90 87.83 4.51
C GLN A 20 -65.88 88.53 5.86
N TYR A 21 -65.36 87.94 6.93
CA TYR A 21 -65.28 88.59 8.26
C TYR A 21 -64.33 89.80 8.17
N MET A 22 -63.26 89.69 7.39
CA MET A 22 -62.37 90.83 7.18
C MET A 22 -63.06 91.95 6.42
N HIS A 23 -63.86 91.64 5.38
CA HIS A 23 -64.66 92.68 4.69
C HIS A 23 -65.74 93.27 5.55
N LEU A 24 -66.40 92.46 6.33
CA LEU A 24 -67.42 93.00 7.28
C LEU A 24 -66.79 93.83 8.36
N SER A 25 -65.73 93.49 8.98
CA SER A 25 -65.00 94.27 9.94
C SER A 25 -64.63 95.64 9.37
N ASN A 26 -63.96 95.63 8.20
CA ASN A 26 -63.57 96.86 7.52
C ASN A 26 -64.77 97.78 7.16
N THR A 27 -65.89 97.14 6.70
CA THR A 27 -67.06 97.92 6.34
C THR A 27 -67.74 98.56 7.56
N TYR A 28 -67.86 97.84 8.70
CA TYR A 28 -68.43 98.34 9.91
C TYR A 28 -67.53 99.40 10.58
N GLU A 29 -66.22 99.31 10.48
CA GLU A 29 -65.29 100.30 10.93
C GLU A 29 -65.45 101.59 10.12
N ALA A 30 -65.56 101.46 8.75
CA ALA A 30 -65.77 102.65 7.87
C ALA A 30 -67.12 103.39 8.17
N ILE A 31 -68.16 102.73 8.68
CA ILE A 31 -69.44 103.30 9.00
C ILE A 31 -69.41 103.88 10.42
N GLY A 32 -68.32 103.67 11.18
CA GLY A 32 -68.16 104.15 12.54
C GLY A 32 -68.80 103.25 13.64
N ASN A 33 -69.25 102.05 13.27
CA ASN A 33 -69.77 101.07 14.21
C ASN A 33 -68.65 100.16 14.72
N HIS A 34 -67.89 100.72 15.67
CA HIS A 34 -66.66 100.02 16.17
C HIS A 34 -66.99 98.71 16.96
N GLU A 35 -68.16 98.64 17.61
CA GLU A 35 -68.58 97.49 18.39
C GLU A 35 -68.77 96.25 17.44
N THR A 36 -69.46 96.48 16.36
CA THR A 36 -69.70 95.35 15.36
C THR A 36 -68.44 95.06 14.58
N ALA A 37 -67.59 96.07 14.30
CA ALA A 37 -66.28 95.83 13.67
C ALA A 37 -65.41 94.91 14.53
N LEU A 38 -65.33 95.17 15.84
CA LEU A 38 -64.58 94.39 16.79
C LEU A 38 -65.11 92.94 16.91
N LEU A 39 -66.47 92.78 16.80
CA LEU A 39 -67.08 91.47 16.82
C LEU A 39 -66.60 90.61 15.60
N TYR A 40 -66.56 91.20 14.40
CA TYR A 40 -66.09 90.51 13.19
C TYR A 40 -64.56 90.28 13.20
N GLU A 41 -63.77 91.21 13.80
CA GLU A 41 -62.34 90.94 14.03
C GLU A 41 -62.12 89.74 14.95
N ARG A 42 -62.93 89.58 16.02
CA ARG A 42 -62.83 88.44 16.91
C ARG A 42 -63.22 87.14 16.18
N LYS A 43 -64.35 87.19 15.41
CA LYS A 43 -64.75 86.03 14.59
C LYS A 43 -63.67 85.66 13.56
N LEU A 44 -63.01 86.60 12.91
CA LEU A 44 -61.90 86.43 12.03
C LEU A 44 -60.70 85.74 12.72
N ALA A 45 -60.39 86.19 13.94
CA ALA A 45 -59.28 85.58 14.72
C ALA A 45 -59.62 84.11 15.09
N GLU A 46 -60.86 83.84 15.57
CA GLU A 46 -61.32 82.52 15.94
C GLU A 46 -61.28 81.54 14.73
N GLU A 47 -61.75 81.97 13.59
CA GLU A 47 -61.71 81.10 12.35
C GLU A 47 -60.28 80.93 11.87
N ASN A 48 -59.39 81.89 11.97
CA ASN A 48 -58.01 81.75 11.63
C ASN A 48 -57.29 80.75 12.54
N GLU A 49 -57.54 80.84 13.86
CA GLU A 49 -56.97 79.90 14.86
C GLU A 49 -57.44 78.48 14.55
N ALA A 50 -58.73 78.25 14.36
CA ALA A 50 -59.29 76.92 14.02
C ALA A 50 -58.78 76.38 12.71
N TYR A 51 -58.55 77.22 11.67
CA TYR A 51 -57.95 76.79 10.37
C TYR A 51 -56.51 76.32 10.56
N TYR A 52 -55.73 77.08 11.35
CA TYR A 52 -54.33 76.67 11.55
C TYR A 52 -54.23 75.45 12.47
N GLU A 53 -55.08 75.26 13.44
CA GLU A 53 -55.12 74.06 14.27
C GLU A 53 -55.43 72.82 13.40
N ASP A 54 -56.49 72.86 12.56
CA ASP A 54 -56.81 71.72 11.64
C ASP A 54 -55.68 71.41 10.65
N LYS A 55 -55.02 72.47 10.15
CA LYS A 55 -53.89 72.32 9.26
C LYS A 55 -52.67 71.73 9.93
N ILE A 56 -52.41 72.07 11.18
CA ILE A 56 -51.33 71.44 11.95
C ILE A 56 -51.63 69.98 12.22
N GLU A 57 -52.89 69.68 12.64
CA GLU A 57 -53.27 68.25 12.86
C GLU A 57 -53.15 67.41 11.62
N GLN A 58 -53.59 67.92 10.47
CA GLN A 58 -53.42 67.23 9.17
C GLN A 58 -51.97 67.03 8.83
N LEU A 59 -51.08 68.01 9.00
CA LEU A 59 -49.65 67.90 8.74
C LEU A 59 -48.97 66.93 9.71
N GLU A 60 -49.34 66.89 10.94
CA GLU A 60 -48.83 65.95 11.94
C GLU A 60 -49.25 64.51 11.55
N LEU A 61 -50.52 64.28 11.18
CA LEU A 61 -51.01 62.96 10.74
C LEU A 61 -50.31 62.50 9.45
N GLU A 62 -50.13 63.41 8.50
CA GLU A 62 -49.41 63.10 7.24
C GLU A 62 -47.93 62.76 7.52
N THR A 63 -47.31 63.50 8.39
CA THR A 63 -45.90 63.31 8.79
C THR A 63 -45.74 61.96 9.51
N GLN A 64 -46.64 61.68 10.44
CA GLN A 64 -46.63 60.40 11.19
C GLN A 64 -46.86 59.22 10.27
N THR A 65 -47.84 59.30 9.34
CA THR A 65 -48.09 58.22 8.38
C THR A 65 -46.94 58.00 7.43
N LYS A 66 -46.25 59.06 6.94
CA LYS A 66 -45.04 58.97 6.15
C LYS A 66 -43.90 58.32 6.91
N PHE A 67 -43.74 58.68 8.17
CA PHE A 67 -42.72 58.12 9.04
C PHE A 67 -42.95 56.62 9.29
N GLU A 68 -44.16 56.23 9.67
CA GLU A 68 -44.51 54.84 9.91
C GLU A 68 -44.37 53.97 8.65
N THR A 69 -44.85 54.50 7.48
CA THR A 69 -44.69 53.77 6.20
C THR A 69 -43.22 53.63 5.81
N GLY A 70 -42.38 54.67 6.04
CA GLY A 70 -40.93 54.60 5.83
C GLY A 70 -40.26 53.52 6.68
N GLN A 71 -40.62 53.49 8.01
CA GLN A 71 -40.09 52.44 8.89
C GLN A 71 -40.49 51.03 8.49
N ARG A 72 -41.79 50.83 8.11
CA ARG A 72 -42.27 49.54 7.63
C ARG A 72 -41.55 49.11 6.36
N GLN A 73 -41.34 50.04 5.41
CA GLN A 73 -40.62 49.77 4.19
C GLN A 73 -39.17 49.33 4.44
N ALA A 74 -38.45 50.08 5.32
CA ALA A 74 -37.07 49.72 5.71
C ALA A 74 -37.00 48.34 6.37
N THR A 75 -37.98 48.01 7.22
CA THR A 75 -38.03 46.70 7.88
C THR A 75 -38.27 45.59 6.88
N ILE A 76 -39.17 45.77 5.90
CA ILE A 76 -39.44 44.80 4.82
C ILE A 76 -38.16 44.52 4.01
N VAL A 77 -37.41 45.57 3.61
CA VAL A 77 -36.18 45.42 2.83
C VAL A 77 -35.11 44.63 3.61
N LEU A 78 -34.96 44.94 4.92
CA LEU A 78 -34.04 44.20 5.79
C LEU A 78 -34.43 42.71 5.93
N GLN A 79 -35.72 42.45 6.11
CA GLN A 79 -36.25 41.08 6.19
C GLN A 79 -36.01 40.31 4.89
N GLU A 80 -36.28 40.92 3.73
CA GLU A 80 -36.00 40.30 2.42
C GLU A 80 -34.51 39.97 2.23
N GLN A 81 -33.63 40.87 2.59
CA GLN A 81 -32.17 40.60 2.55
C GLN A 81 -31.79 39.43 3.43
N THR A 82 -32.32 39.39 4.67
CA THR A 82 -32.07 38.30 5.61
C THR A 82 -32.56 36.95 5.06
N ILE A 83 -33.77 36.91 4.50
CA ILE A 83 -34.36 35.71 3.89
C ILE A 83 -33.51 35.25 2.70
N ARG A 84 -33.05 36.18 1.85
CA ARG A 84 -32.17 35.81 0.71
C ARG A 84 -30.86 35.21 1.21
N GLN A 85 -30.21 35.80 2.22
CA GLN A 85 -28.98 35.25 2.79
C GLN A 85 -29.20 33.88 3.45
N GLN A 86 -30.33 33.69 4.15
CA GLN A 86 -30.68 32.39 4.73
C GLN A 86 -30.89 31.32 3.67
N LYS A 87 -31.59 31.61 2.58
CA LYS A 87 -31.78 30.70 1.46
C LYS A 87 -30.45 30.30 0.81
N GLN A 88 -29.55 31.26 0.59
CA GLN A 88 -28.22 30.97 0.04
C GLN A 88 -27.40 30.06 0.96
N ARG A 89 -27.39 30.33 2.28
CA ARG A 89 -26.73 29.46 3.27
C ARG A 89 -27.33 28.05 3.28
N GLN A 90 -28.65 27.92 3.24
CA GLN A 90 -29.31 26.61 3.18
C GLN A 90 -28.90 25.82 1.94
N LEU A 91 -28.88 26.44 0.76
CA LEU A 91 -28.43 25.79 -0.49
C LEU A 91 -26.98 25.32 -0.40
N LEU A 92 -26.09 26.13 0.17
CA LEU A 92 -24.69 25.74 0.40
C LEU A 92 -24.57 24.55 1.35
N ILE A 93 -25.31 24.54 2.45
CA ILE A 93 -25.31 23.41 3.41
C ILE A 93 -25.83 22.14 2.75
N ILE A 94 -26.92 22.22 1.98
CA ILE A 94 -27.45 21.07 1.25
C ILE A 94 -26.42 20.56 0.21
N GLY A 95 -25.81 21.46 -0.55
CA GLY A 95 -24.77 21.09 -1.51
C GLY A 95 -23.57 20.41 -0.85
N LEU A 96 -23.12 20.91 0.28
CA LEU A 96 -22.02 20.30 1.06
C LEU A 96 -22.43 18.93 1.61
N ALA A 97 -23.65 18.78 2.11
CA ALA A 97 -24.15 17.51 2.62
C ALA A 97 -24.23 16.43 1.50
N VAL A 98 -24.70 16.81 0.31
CA VAL A 98 -24.72 15.91 -0.86
C VAL A 98 -23.32 15.51 -1.28
N LEU A 99 -22.38 16.47 -1.33
CA LEU A 99 -20.99 16.19 -1.66
C LEU A 99 -20.36 15.20 -0.66
N LEU A 100 -20.59 15.42 0.63
CA LEU A 100 -20.11 14.53 1.70
C LEU A 100 -20.70 13.12 1.55
N ALA A 101 -21.98 13.00 1.25
CA ALA A 101 -22.64 11.71 1.03
C ALA A 101 -22.03 10.96 -0.17
N VAL A 102 -21.73 11.66 -1.28
CA VAL A 102 -21.05 11.07 -2.45
C VAL A 102 -19.66 10.59 -2.09
N VAL A 103 -18.88 11.41 -1.38
CA VAL A 103 -17.53 10.99 -0.95
C VAL A 103 -17.57 9.76 -0.04
N LEU A 104 -18.48 9.73 0.94
CA LEU A 104 -18.65 8.57 1.82
C LEU A 104 -19.04 7.31 1.02
N LEU A 105 -19.89 7.44 0.03
CA LEU A 105 -20.30 6.32 -0.82
C LEU A 105 -19.12 5.80 -1.67
N LEU A 106 -18.30 6.69 -2.21
CA LEU A 106 -17.10 6.32 -2.95
C LEU A 106 -16.06 5.62 -2.05
N VAL A 107 -15.82 6.15 -0.85
CA VAL A 107 -14.92 5.54 0.13
C VAL A 107 -15.43 4.16 0.56
N TYR A 108 -16.72 4.02 0.83
CA TYR A 108 -17.34 2.75 1.19
C TYR A 108 -17.20 1.71 0.06
N ASN A 109 -17.49 2.08 -1.19
CA ASN A 109 -17.33 1.19 -2.34
C ASN A 109 -15.87 0.77 -2.54
N ASN A 110 -14.93 1.71 -2.42
CA ASN A 110 -13.49 1.41 -2.54
C ASN A 110 -13.03 0.45 -1.42
N TYR A 111 -13.44 0.69 -0.17
CA TYR A 111 -13.16 -0.19 0.95
C TYR A 111 -13.72 -1.60 0.72
N ARG A 112 -14.97 -1.71 0.28
CA ARG A 112 -15.62 -2.99 -0.02
C ARG A 112 -14.91 -3.75 -1.14
N ASN A 113 -14.52 -3.06 -2.21
CA ASN A 113 -13.78 -3.66 -3.32
C ASN A 113 -12.38 -4.13 -2.89
N LYS A 114 -11.66 -3.31 -2.11
CA LYS A 114 -10.35 -3.68 -1.56
C LYS A 114 -10.44 -4.93 -0.67
N LYS A 115 -11.44 -5.00 0.20
CA LYS A 115 -11.67 -6.17 1.08
C LYS A 115 -11.97 -7.43 0.25
N ARG A 116 -12.81 -7.31 -0.80
CA ARG A 116 -13.13 -8.43 -1.69
C ARG A 116 -11.90 -8.92 -2.44
N LEU A 117 -11.13 -7.99 -3.02
CA LEU A 117 -9.90 -8.32 -3.75
C LEU A 117 -8.83 -8.96 -2.85
N SER A 118 -8.68 -8.47 -1.60
CA SER A 118 -7.77 -9.07 -0.62
C SER A 118 -8.17 -10.50 -0.28
N ALA A 119 -9.46 -10.76 -0.07
CA ALA A 119 -9.95 -12.11 0.21
C ALA A 119 -9.76 -13.06 -0.99
N GLU A 120 -10.00 -12.59 -2.22
CA GLU A 120 -9.76 -13.37 -3.44
C GLU A 120 -8.27 -13.68 -3.62
N LEU A 121 -7.40 -12.70 -3.35
CA LEU A 121 -5.95 -12.88 -3.43
C LEU A 121 -5.45 -13.91 -2.41
N GLU A 122 -5.99 -13.87 -1.19
CA GLU A 122 -5.65 -14.84 -0.14
C GLU A 122 -6.03 -16.28 -0.56
N VAL A 123 -7.24 -16.47 -1.09
CA VAL A 123 -7.66 -17.78 -1.60
C VAL A 123 -6.74 -18.27 -2.72
N LYS A 124 -6.41 -17.39 -3.68
CA LYS A 124 -5.49 -17.75 -4.79
C LYS A 124 -4.08 -18.06 -4.31
N ASN A 125 -3.59 -17.37 -3.28
CA ASN A 125 -2.30 -17.67 -2.69
C ASN A 125 -2.32 -19.06 -2.01
N GLN A 126 -3.37 -19.38 -1.25
CA GLN A 126 -3.53 -20.70 -0.62
C GLN A 126 -3.63 -21.82 -1.67
N GLU A 127 -4.39 -21.62 -2.75
CA GLU A 127 -4.45 -22.57 -3.87
C GLU A 127 -3.08 -22.77 -4.52
N LYS A 128 -2.34 -21.68 -4.75
CA LYS A 128 -0.97 -21.72 -5.29
C LYS A 128 -0.01 -22.51 -4.40
N GLU A 129 -0.06 -22.26 -3.08
CA GLU A 129 0.77 -23.00 -2.12
C GLU A 129 0.43 -24.49 -2.10
N LEU A 130 -0.86 -24.83 -2.15
CA LEU A 130 -1.31 -26.23 -2.18
C LEU A 130 -0.84 -26.93 -3.47
N LEU A 131 -0.95 -26.29 -4.61
CA LEU A 131 -0.45 -26.81 -5.89
C LEU A 131 1.07 -27.00 -5.89
N LEU A 132 1.83 -26.04 -5.36
CA LEU A 132 3.27 -26.17 -5.21
C LEU A 132 3.63 -27.37 -4.32
N LYS A 133 2.97 -27.53 -3.19
CA LYS A 133 3.16 -28.67 -2.29
C LYS A 133 2.89 -30.00 -3.01
N GLU A 134 1.82 -30.10 -3.79
CA GLU A 134 1.50 -31.30 -4.56
C GLU A 134 2.56 -31.58 -5.65
N ILE A 135 3.02 -30.54 -6.37
CA ILE A 135 4.10 -30.71 -7.36
C ILE A 135 5.35 -31.27 -6.69
N HIS A 136 5.72 -30.75 -5.53
CA HIS A 136 6.91 -31.22 -4.82
C HIS A 136 6.77 -32.65 -4.30
N HIS A 137 5.60 -33.02 -3.83
CA HIS A 137 5.32 -34.41 -3.50
C HIS A 137 5.45 -35.33 -4.71
N ARG A 138 4.97 -34.92 -5.87
CA ARG A 138 5.09 -35.70 -7.12
C ARG A 138 6.54 -35.79 -7.59
N VAL A 139 7.30 -34.69 -7.56
CA VAL A 139 8.73 -34.74 -7.94
C VAL A 139 9.50 -35.68 -7.03
N LYS A 140 9.30 -35.62 -5.71
CA LYS A 140 9.88 -36.56 -4.75
C LYS A 140 9.55 -38.01 -5.13
N ASN A 141 8.27 -38.33 -5.37
CA ASN A 141 7.82 -39.68 -5.71
C ASN A 141 8.43 -40.17 -7.03
N ASN A 142 8.52 -39.29 -8.03
CA ASN A 142 9.15 -39.60 -9.32
C ASN A 142 10.64 -39.92 -9.15
N LEU A 143 11.38 -39.11 -8.37
CA LEU A 143 12.79 -39.34 -8.08
C LEU A 143 13.01 -40.65 -7.29
N GLN A 144 12.13 -40.98 -6.34
CA GLN A 144 12.18 -42.26 -5.62
C GLN A 144 11.94 -43.44 -6.56
N THR A 145 11.00 -43.35 -7.50
CA THR A 145 10.72 -44.39 -8.51
C THR A 145 11.93 -44.57 -9.44
N ILE A 146 12.53 -43.48 -9.93
CA ILE A 146 13.74 -43.54 -10.76
C ILE A 146 14.89 -44.21 -9.98
N SER A 147 15.10 -43.80 -8.71
CA SER A 147 16.13 -44.43 -7.87
C SER A 147 15.91 -45.92 -7.66
N SER A 148 14.65 -46.35 -7.50
CA SER A 148 14.30 -47.77 -7.38
C SER A 148 14.55 -48.55 -8.66
N LEU A 149 14.21 -47.99 -9.84
CA LEU A 149 14.49 -48.57 -11.14
C LEU A 149 16.00 -48.71 -11.39
N LEU A 150 16.80 -47.70 -11.09
CA LEU A 150 18.27 -47.73 -11.17
C LEU A 150 18.84 -48.83 -10.24
N ASN A 151 18.25 -49.00 -9.05
CA ASN A 151 18.68 -50.04 -8.12
C ASN A 151 18.40 -51.44 -8.69
N LEU A 152 17.22 -51.67 -9.27
CA LEU A 152 16.91 -52.96 -9.93
C LEU A 152 17.82 -53.27 -11.10
N GLN A 153 18.16 -52.26 -11.92
CA GLN A 153 19.11 -52.40 -13.03
C GLN A 153 20.51 -52.68 -12.52
N SER A 154 20.99 -52.01 -11.46
CA SER A 154 22.32 -52.21 -10.93
C SER A 154 22.59 -53.66 -10.46
N VAL A 155 21.57 -54.38 -9.98
CA VAL A 155 21.67 -55.76 -9.52
C VAL A 155 21.83 -56.73 -10.70
N GLN A 156 21.31 -56.39 -11.90
CA GLN A 156 21.35 -57.25 -13.09
C GLN A 156 22.64 -57.09 -13.91
N ILE A 157 23.41 -56.01 -13.65
CA ILE A 157 24.67 -55.73 -14.38
C ILE A 157 25.80 -56.55 -13.81
N LYS A 158 26.42 -57.37 -14.64
CA LYS A 158 27.57 -58.23 -14.27
C LYS A 158 28.90 -57.47 -14.35
N ASP A 159 29.00 -56.49 -15.21
CA ASP A 159 30.19 -55.67 -15.36
C ASP A 159 30.30 -54.70 -14.17
N LYS A 160 31.37 -54.80 -13.39
CA LYS A 160 31.58 -54.00 -12.19
C LYS A 160 31.75 -52.52 -12.46
N GLU A 161 32.31 -52.14 -13.60
CA GLU A 161 32.52 -50.73 -13.95
C GLU A 161 31.17 -50.09 -14.32
N ILE A 162 30.39 -50.74 -15.13
CA ILE A 162 29.04 -50.32 -15.54
C ILE A 162 28.11 -50.32 -14.31
N GLN A 163 28.18 -51.34 -13.45
CA GLN A 163 27.43 -51.43 -12.22
C GLN A 163 27.77 -50.24 -11.31
N GLY A 164 29.07 -49.88 -11.18
CA GLY A 164 29.53 -48.72 -10.40
C GLY A 164 28.92 -47.41 -10.90
N ALA A 165 28.88 -47.17 -12.21
CA ALA A 165 28.30 -46.01 -12.84
C ALA A 165 26.79 -45.88 -12.58
N VAL A 166 26.04 -47.00 -12.62
CA VAL A 166 24.60 -47.03 -12.32
C VAL A 166 24.33 -46.78 -10.85
N VAL A 167 25.10 -47.36 -9.92
CA VAL A 167 25.02 -47.12 -8.49
C VAL A 167 25.31 -45.62 -8.17
N GLU A 168 26.25 -45.03 -8.82
CA GLU A 168 26.55 -43.63 -8.69
C GLU A 168 25.37 -42.74 -9.14
N SER A 169 24.82 -43.04 -10.34
CA SER A 169 23.61 -42.36 -10.86
C SER A 169 22.43 -42.50 -9.89
N LYS A 170 22.20 -43.69 -9.31
CA LYS A 170 21.18 -43.89 -8.26
C LYS A 170 21.40 -43.01 -7.03
N ASN A 171 22.65 -42.93 -6.56
CA ASN A 171 22.97 -42.09 -5.39
C ASN A 171 22.73 -40.59 -5.67
N ARG A 172 23.03 -40.10 -6.89
CA ARG A 172 22.71 -38.74 -7.33
C ARG A 172 21.23 -38.47 -7.33
N VAL A 173 20.42 -39.36 -7.92
CA VAL A 173 18.94 -39.23 -7.91
C VAL A 173 18.40 -39.26 -6.49
N ARG A 174 18.94 -40.11 -5.61
CA ARG A 174 18.57 -40.15 -4.21
C ARG A 174 18.89 -38.84 -3.46
N SER A 175 20.08 -38.26 -3.72
CA SER A 175 20.47 -36.97 -3.17
C SER A 175 19.54 -35.85 -3.64
N MET A 176 19.19 -35.81 -4.94
CA MET A 176 18.20 -34.88 -5.50
C MET A 176 16.84 -35.02 -4.78
N ALA A 177 16.38 -36.25 -4.51
CA ALA A 177 15.13 -36.49 -3.84
C ALA A 177 15.16 -36.02 -2.36
N LEU A 178 16.29 -36.19 -1.67
CA LEU A 178 16.50 -35.70 -0.31
C LEU A 178 16.54 -34.17 -0.26
N ILE A 179 17.27 -33.57 -1.19
CA ILE A 179 17.32 -32.12 -1.39
C ILE A 179 15.89 -31.60 -1.56
N HIS A 180 15.18 -32.14 -2.55
CA HIS A 180 13.81 -31.73 -2.85
C HIS A 180 12.85 -31.91 -1.67
N GLN A 181 13.00 -32.99 -0.89
CA GLN A 181 12.16 -33.24 0.28
C GLN A 181 12.40 -32.21 1.39
N LYS A 182 13.63 -31.82 1.64
CA LYS A 182 14.00 -30.91 2.73
C LYS A 182 13.71 -29.46 2.40
N LEU A 183 13.88 -29.04 1.13
CA LEU A 183 13.57 -27.70 0.66
C LEU A 183 12.11 -27.29 0.90
N TYR A 184 11.21 -28.27 0.95
CA TYR A 184 9.76 -28.03 1.04
C TYR A 184 9.11 -28.49 2.36
N GLN A 185 9.90 -28.77 3.40
CA GLN A 185 9.40 -29.07 4.74
C GLN A 185 9.37 -27.84 5.69
N GLY A 186 9.94 -26.69 5.26
CA GLY A 186 9.91 -25.44 6.01
C GLY A 186 8.60 -24.68 5.88
N GLU A 187 8.33 -23.81 6.85
CA GLU A 187 7.17 -22.90 6.84
C GLU A 187 7.24 -21.86 5.70
N ASN A 188 8.43 -21.58 5.19
CA ASN A 188 8.67 -20.64 4.11
C ASN A 188 9.08 -21.39 2.82
N LEU A 189 8.09 -21.67 1.96
CA LEU A 189 8.28 -22.42 0.71
C LEU A 189 9.12 -21.67 -0.36
N ALA A 190 9.45 -20.40 -0.12
CA ALA A 190 10.12 -19.54 -1.10
C ALA A 190 11.62 -19.35 -0.86
N ALA A 191 12.11 -19.58 0.36
CA ALA A 191 13.47 -19.30 0.76
C ALA A 191 14.09 -20.47 1.54
N ILE A 192 15.35 -20.75 1.29
CA ILE A 192 16.11 -21.88 1.85
C ILE A 192 17.29 -21.35 2.61
N GLU A 193 17.36 -21.68 3.90
CA GLU A 193 18.49 -21.38 4.77
C GLU A 193 19.66 -22.32 4.40
N MET A 194 20.67 -21.76 3.75
CA MET A 194 21.76 -22.52 3.12
C MET A 194 22.70 -23.21 4.10
N LYS A 195 22.93 -22.62 5.27
CA LYS A 195 23.84 -23.20 6.27
C LYS A 195 23.32 -24.54 6.78
N GLN A 196 22.06 -24.56 7.24
CA GLN A 196 21.40 -25.76 7.73
C GLN A 196 21.29 -26.81 6.63
N TYR A 197 20.97 -26.34 5.40
CA TYR A 197 20.84 -27.21 4.24
C TYR A 197 22.15 -27.91 3.87
N LEU A 198 23.24 -27.16 3.67
CA LEU A 198 24.53 -27.71 3.27
C LEU A 198 25.18 -28.55 4.40
N GLN A 199 25.00 -28.14 5.67
CA GLN A 199 25.46 -28.93 6.79
C GLN A 199 24.82 -30.30 6.82
N MET A 200 23.48 -30.36 6.73
CA MET A 200 22.74 -31.61 6.78
C MET A 200 23.03 -32.50 5.55
N LEU A 201 23.14 -31.91 4.36
CA LEU A 201 23.52 -32.63 3.14
C LEU A 201 24.89 -33.30 3.32
N SER A 202 25.88 -32.55 3.77
CA SER A 202 27.25 -33.01 3.95
C SER A 202 27.38 -34.08 5.03
N GLU A 203 26.73 -33.91 6.18
CA GLU A 203 26.70 -34.91 7.25
C GLU A 203 26.07 -36.23 6.80
N ASN A 204 24.94 -36.15 6.09
CA ASN A 204 24.28 -37.36 5.58
C ASN A 204 25.16 -38.13 4.58
N MET A 205 25.91 -37.39 3.75
CA MET A 205 26.82 -38.00 2.82
C MET A 205 27.99 -38.71 3.52
N ILE A 206 28.68 -38.04 4.46
CA ILE A 206 29.77 -38.61 5.24
C ILE A 206 29.29 -39.86 5.99
N LYS A 207 28.10 -39.82 6.59
CA LYS A 207 27.47 -40.99 7.25
C LYS A 207 27.20 -42.14 6.25
N SER A 208 26.71 -41.83 5.04
CA SER A 208 26.38 -42.85 4.04
C SER A 208 27.62 -43.59 3.49
N PHE A 209 28.78 -42.92 3.50
CA PHE A 209 30.08 -43.51 3.15
C PHE A 209 30.77 -44.23 4.36
N GLY A 210 30.12 -44.25 5.56
CA GLY A 210 30.66 -44.88 6.76
C GLY A 210 31.87 -44.18 7.36
N ARG A 211 32.13 -42.92 6.96
CA ARG A 211 33.36 -42.16 7.29
C ARG A 211 33.16 -41.15 8.43
N HIS A 212 32.03 -41.20 9.15
CA HIS A 212 31.67 -40.22 10.17
C HIS A 212 32.59 -40.18 11.40
N ARG A 213 33.49 -41.14 11.58
CA ARG A 213 34.44 -41.19 12.68
C ARG A 213 35.84 -40.66 12.30
N ASP A 214 36.12 -40.68 11.00
CA ASP A 214 37.48 -40.39 10.49
C ASP A 214 37.57 -39.04 9.82
N LEU A 215 36.43 -38.46 9.45
CA LEU A 215 36.37 -37.17 8.75
C LEU A 215 35.67 -36.10 9.57
N GLU A 216 36.36 -34.98 9.71
CA GLU A 216 35.78 -33.76 10.27
C GLU A 216 35.15 -32.93 9.14
N LEU A 217 33.96 -32.39 9.43
CA LEU A 217 33.24 -31.50 8.51
C LEU A 217 33.19 -30.09 9.12
N LEU A 218 33.66 -29.11 8.42
CA LEU A 218 33.56 -27.70 8.78
C LEU A 218 32.68 -27.00 7.75
N VAL A 219 31.56 -26.41 8.21
CA VAL A 219 30.63 -25.63 7.38
C VAL A 219 30.66 -24.18 7.86
N GLU A 220 31.34 -23.33 7.11
CA GLU A 220 31.54 -21.91 7.45
C GLU A 220 30.77 -21.03 6.48
N MET A 221 29.68 -20.44 6.95
CA MET A 221 28.91 -19.48 6.15
C MET A 221 28.00 -18.63 7.05
N PRO A 222 27.66 -17.41 6.63
CA PRO A 222 26.62 -16.63 7.29
C PRO A 222 25.25 -17.29 7.11
N GLU A 223 24.29 -16.88 7.93
CA GLU A 223 22.89 -17.23 7.70
C GLU A 223 22.41 -16.49 6.46
N VAL A 224 22.21 -17.21 5.38
CA VAL A 224 21.74 -16.68 4.11
C VAL A 224 20.61 -17.56 3.58
N GLU A 225 19.52 -16.92 3.19
CA GLU A 225 18.40 -17.57 2.54
C GLU A 225 18.42 -17.29 1.05
N VAL A 226 18.30 -18.33 0.22
CA VAL A 226 18.23 -18.21 -1.24
C VAL A 226 17.00 -18.90 -1.78
N ASP A 227 16.62 -18.56 -3.02
CA ASP A 227 15.55 -19.25 -3.72
C ASP A 227 15.91 -20.70 -4.09
N VAL A 228 14.89 -21.48 -4.39
CA VAL A 228 15.02 -22.90 -4.76
C VAL A 228 15.88 -23.10 -6.02
N ASP A 229 15.71 -22.21 -6.99
CA ASP A 229 16.44 -22.29 -8.28
C ASP A 229 17.94 -22.05 -8.11
N THR A 230 18.34 -21.38 -7.04
CA THR A 230 19.73 -21.20 -6.60
C THR A 230 20.22 -22.35 -5.71
N ALA A 231 19.40 -22.77 -4.75
CA ALA A 231 19.77 -23.79 -3.76
C ALA A 231 19.98 -25.19 -4.38
N ILE A 232 19.16 -25.59 -5.35
CA ILE A 232 19.26 -26.90 -6.00
C ILE A 232 20.63 -27.06 -6.72
N PRO A 233 21.04 -26.17 -7.64
CA PRO A 233 22.37 -26.24 -8.24
C PRO A 233 23.51 -26.27 -7.22
N ILE A 234 23.48 -25.42 -6.19
CA ILE A 234 24.50 -25.39 -5.13
C ILE A 234 24.56 -26.75 -4.42
N GLY A 235 23.41 -27.31 -4.04
CA GLY A 235 23.37 -28.61 -3.36
C GLY A 235 23.88 -29.75 -4.22
N LEU A 236 23.58 -29.75 -5.53
CA LEU A 236 24.08 -30.77 -6.48
C LEU A 236 25.60 -30.63 -6.69
N ILE A 237 26.10 -29.41 -6.85
CA ILE A 237 27.55 -29.14 -6.93
C ILE A 237 28.24 -29.65 -5.68
N THR A 238 27.74 -29.27 -4.51
CA THR A 238 28.30 -29.71 -3.21
C THR A 238 28.27 -31.23 -3.10
N ASN A 239 27.18 -31.88 -3.50
CA ASN A 239 27.07 -33.33 -3.50
C ASN A 239 28.14 -34.02 -4.40
N GLU A 240 28.39 -33.51 -5.61
CA GLU A 240 29.38 -34.08 -6.52
C GLU A 240 30.79 -33.86 -5.98
N LEU A 241 31.11 -32.67 -5.49
CA LEU A 241 32.42 -32.35 -4.94
C LEU A 241 32.69 -33.17 -3.68
N LEU A 242 31.75 -33.26 -2.74
CA LEU A 242 31.86 -34.13 -1.56
C LEU A 242 32.02 -35.60 -1.93
N THR A 243 31.27 -36.12 -2.91
CA THR A 243 31.44 -37.48 -3.40
C THR A 243 32.85 -37.74 -3.88
N ASN A 244 33.41 -36.80 -4.62
CA ASN A 244 34.81 -36.90 -5.09
C ASN A 244 35.82 -36.91 -3.94
N SER A 245 35.70 -36.02 -2.97
CA SER A 245 36.57 -35.99 -1.79
C SER A 245 36.42 -37.29 -0.97
N LEU A 246 35.21 -37.79 -0.71
CA LEU A 246 34.96 -39.03 0.02
C LEU A 246 35.51 -40.27 -0.66
N LYS A 247 35.55 -40.29 -2.02
CA LYS A 247 36.07 -41.42 -2.81
C LYS A 247 37.57 -41.41 -2.98
N TYR A 248 38.12 -40.22 -3.17
CA TYR A 248 39.49 -40.11 -3.71
C TYR A 248 40.49 -39.41 -2.77
N ALA A 249 40.05 -38.49 -1.92
CA ALA A 249 40.93 -37.67 -1.12
C ALA A 249 41.58 -38.42 0.02
N PHE A 250 40.94 -39.45 0.60
CA PHE A 250 41.38 -40.14 1.82
C PHE A 250 41.49 -41.66 1.63
N PRO A 251 42.48 -42.15 0.86
CA PRO A 251 42.67 -43.58 0.64
C PRO A 251 43.02 -44.31 1.93
N GLY A 252 42.54 -45.56 2.06
CA GLY A 252 42.83 -46.38 3.23
C GLY A 252 42.16 -45.97 4.54
N GLY A 253 41.20 -45.06 4.53
CA GLY A 253 40.46 -44.69 5.74
C GLY A 253 41.17 -43.61 6.58
N GLN A 254 42.05 -42.82 6.00
CA GLN A 254 42.78 -41.73 6.67
C GLN A 254 41.81 -40.70 7.23
N ALA A 255 42.17 -40.18 8.42
CA ALA A 255 41.46 -39.03 8.98
C ALA A 255 41.74 -37.78 8.15
N GLY A 256 40.75 -36.93 8.04
CA GLY A 256 40.84 -35.70 7.25
C GLY A 256 39.78 -34.67 7.57
N LEU A 257 39.93 -33.52 6.94
CA LEU A 257 39.03 -32.38 7.08
C LEU A 257 38.44 -32.06 5.69
N ILE A 258 37.13 -31.87 5.67
CA ILE A 258 36.41 -31.32 4.52
C ILE A 258 35.75 -30.03 4.96
N GLN A 259 35.99 -28.96 4.21
CA GLN A 259 35.45 -27.64 4.48
C GLN A 259 34.51 -27.22 3.36
N VAL A 260 33.35 -26.70 3.74
CA VAL A 260 32.36 -26.13 2.81
C VAL A 260 32.05 -24.72 3.27
N SER A 261 32.21 -23.76 2.39
CA SER A 261 31.86 -22.37 2.69
C SER A 261 31.02 -21.76 1.58
N LEU A 262 30.09 -20.87 1.93
CA LEU A 262 29.30 -20.07 1.02
C LEU A 262 29.24 -18.65 1.52
N MET A 263 29.83 -17.72 0.77
CA MET A 263 29.95 -16.33 1.13
C MET A 263 29.28 -15.44 0.07
N HIS A 264 28.67 -14.36 0.52
CA HIS A 264 28.15 -13.31 -0.36
C HIS A 264 29.09 -12.12 -0.37
N ASP A 265 29.68 -11.82 -1.51
CA ASP A 265 30.45 -10.60 -1.72
C ASP A 265 29.50 -9.48 -2.21
N ALA A 266 29.10 -8.62 -1.25
CA ALA A 266 28.21 -7.51 -1.53
C ALA A 266 28.83 -6.41 -2.42
N LYS A 267 30.19 -6.40 -2.60
CA LYS A 267 30.85 -5.40 -3.46
C LYS A 267 30.76 -5.79 -4.93
N GLU A 268 30.95 -7.07 -5.21
CA GLU A 268 30.92 -7.63 -6.58
C GLU A 268 29.54 -8.18 -6.96
N ASP A 269 28.59 -8.17 -6.00
CA ASP A 269 27.25 -8.78 -6.10
C ASP A 269 27.34 -10.23 -6.64
N GLN A 270 28.17 -11.02 -5.99
CA GLN A 270 28.39 -12.43 -6.35
C GLN A 270 28.43 -13.32 -5.11
N MET A 271 28.03 -14.58 -5.30
CA MET A 271 28.19 -15.63 -4.32
C MET A 271 29.46 -16.42 -4.62
N CYS A 272 30.18 -16.83 -3.57
CA CYS A 272 31.35 -17.67 -3.64
C CYS A 272 31.08 -18.97 -2.86
N LEU A 273 30.96 -20.10 -3.59
CA LEU A 273 30.92 -21.44 -3.01
C LEU A 273 32.34 -22.01 -3.07
N GLN A 274 32.86 -22.40 -1.93
CA GLN A 274 34.15 -23.04 -1.82
C GLN A 274 34.01 -24.40 -1.12
N LEU A 275 34.59 -25.42 -1.69
CA LEU A 275 34.75 -26.73 -1.09
C LEU A 275 36.18 -27.17 -1.18
N SER A 276 36.76 -27.56 -0.04
CA SER A 276 38.12 -28.04 0.04
C SER A 276 38.27 -29.28 0.92
N ASP A 277 39.25 -30.10 0.63
CA ASP A 277 39.73 -31.20 1.48
C ASP A 277 41.22 -31.14 1.66
N ASN A 278 41.69 -31.69 2.77
CA ASN A 278 43.13 -31.82 3.08
C ASN A 278 43.70 -33.21 2.71
N GLY A 279 43.08 -33.87 1.73
CA GLY A 279 43.48 -35.18 1.29
C GLY A 279 44.72 -35.21 0.40
N VAL A 280 44.91 -36.33 -0.30
CA VAL A 280 46.15 -36.55 -1.12
C VAL A 280 46.20 -35.67 -2.38
N GLY A 281 45.17 -34.91 -2.68
CA GLY A 281 45.06 -34.10 -3.90
C GLY A 281 45.03 -34.94 -5.19
N MET A 282 45.05 -34.25 -6.32
CA MET A 282 45.22 -34.94 -7.63
C MET A 282 46.72 -35.13 -7.90
N LYS A 283 47.31 -36.25 -7.49
CA LYS A 283 48.61 -36.63 -8.01
C LYS A 283 48.43 -37.24 -9.42
N SER A 284 48.93 -36.54 -10.41
CA SER A 284 49.11 -37.10 -11.73
C SER A 284 50.03 -38.31 -11.65
N MET A 285 49.58 -39.50 -12.07
CA MET A 285 50.43 -40.70 -12.19
C MET A 285 51.54 -40.54 -13.26
N ASN A 286 51.46 -39.52 -14.11
CA ASN A 286 52.38 -39.28 -15.22
C ASN A 286 52.77 -37.81 -15.46
N GLY A 287 52.60 -36.93 -14.48
CA GLY A 287 53.13 -35.55 -14.55
C GLY A 287 52.36 -34.55 -15.41
N GLU A 288 51.29 -34.97 -16.12
CA GLU A 288 50.41 -34.08 -16.85
C GLU A 288 48.97 -34.15 -16.28
N PRO A 289 48.28 -33.01 -16.16
CA PRO A 289 46.85 -33.02 -15.81
C PRO A 289 46.07 -33.83 -16.84
N ASP A 290 45.52 -34.95 -16.44
CA ASP A 290 44.67 -35.78 -17.39
C ASP A 290 43.34 -35.06 -17.64
N GLU A 291 43.36 -34.07 -18.52
CA GLU A 291 42.16 -33.38 -19.02
C GLU A 291 41.16 -34.31 -19.67
N ARG A 292 41.50 -35.57 -19.94
CA ARG A 292 40.65 -36.55 -20.64
C ARG A 292 39.77 -37.39 -19.73
N ARG A 293 39.96 -37.37 -18.41
CA ARG A 293 39.04 -38.00 -17.45
C ARG A 293 37.94 -37.03 -17.01
N THR A 294 37.18 -36.53 -17.97
CA THR A 294 35.96 -35.84 -17.66
C THR A 294 34.90 -36.83 -17.16
N ASN A 295 34.95 -37.16 -15.90
CA ASN A 295 33.89 -37.91 -15.25
C ASN A 295 32.59 -37.14 -15.36
N PHE A 296 31.49 -37.86 -15.50
CA PHE A 296 30.13 -37.28 -15.59
C PHE A 296 29.87 -36.23 -14.49
N GLY A 297 30.40 -36.46 -13.26
CA GLY A 297 30.30 -35.52 -12.14
C GLY A 297 30.93 -34.17 -12.39
N SER A 298 32.14 -34.15 -12.97
CA SER A 298 32.83 -32.88 -13.31
C SER A 298 32.11 -32.12 -14.43
N GLN A 299 31.49 -32.83 -15.40
CA GLN A 299 30.65 -32.22 -16.42
C GLN A 299 29.38 -31.61 -15.83
N LEU A 300 28.74 -32.31 -14.87
CA LEU A 300 27.57 -31.82 -14.15
C LEU A 300 27.90 -30.55 -13.35
N VAL A 301 29.01 -30.53 -12.60
CA VAL A 301 29.45 -29.34 -11.87
C VAL A 301 29.66 -28.15 -12.81
N ARG A 302 30.35 -28.35 -13.96
CA ARG A 302 30.52 -27.31 -14.99
C ARG A 302 29.19 -26.80 -15.54
N LEU A 303 28.25 -27.70 -15.86
CA LEU A 303 26.93 -27.35 -16.36
C LEU A 303 26.16 -26.48 -15.34
N LEU A 304 26.11 -26.92 -14.07
CA LEU A 304 25.43 -26.20 -13.00
C LEU A 304 26.10 -24.86 -12.70
N THR A 305 27.44 -24.79 -12.75
CA THR A 305 28.18 -23.53 -12.64
C THR A 305 27.77 -22.55 -13.74
N THR A 306 27.64 -23.02 -14.98
CA THR A 306 27.17 -22.20 -16.10
C THR A 306 25.71 -21.78 -15.92
N GLN A 307 24.85 -22.65 -15.37
CA GLN A 307 23.45 -22.32 -15.06
C GLN A 307 23.34 -21.18 -14.05
N LEU A 308 24.28 -21.12 -13.09
CA LEU A 308 24.39 -20.05 -12.08
C LEU A 308 25.12 -18.80 -12.59
N ASP A 309 25.47 -18.73 -13.88
CA ASP A 309 26.32 -17.68 -14.47
C ASP A 309 27.63 -17.51 -13.70
N GLY A 310 28.29 -18.65 -13.43
CA GLY A 310 29.45 -18.73 -12.57
C GLY A 310 30.72 -19.11 -13.29
N LYS A 311 31.84 -18.92 -12.58
CA LYS A 311 33.20 -19.37 -12.97
C LYS A 311 33.76 -20.30 -11.90
N MET A 312 34.33 -21.43 -12.33
CA MET A 312 34.94 -22.41 -11.46
C MET A 312 36.45 -22.35 -11.58
N THR A 313 37.13 -22.35 -10.44
CA THR A 313 38.59 -22.50 -10.31
C THR A 313 38.90 -23.70 -9.42
N VAL A 314 39.87 -24.48 -9.79
CA VAL A 314 40.32 -25.66 -9.03
C VAL A 314 41.78 -25.53 -8.68
N ASN A 315 42.12 -25.78 -7.40
CA ASN A 315 43.46 -25.84 -6.89
C ASN A 315 43.72 -27.23 -6.30
N THR A 316 44.90 -27.80 -6.57
CA THR A 316 45.29 -29.17 -6.16
C THR A 316 46.63 -29.25 -5.42
N GLU A 317 47.18 -28.11 -5.00
CA GLU A 317 48.53 -28.08 -4.40
C GLU A 317 48.61 -28.70 -2.98
N ASN A 318 47.60 -28.45 -2.16
CA ASN A 318 47.53 -28.90 -0.76
C ASN A 318 46.19 -29.59 -0.47
N GLY A 319 45.86 -30.68 -1.17
CA GLY A 319 44.55 -31.29 -1.15
C GLY A 319 43.80 -30.95 -2.44
N PHE A 320 42.50 -30.90 -2.37
CA PHE A 320 41.65 -30.51 -3.49
C PHE A 320 40.73 -29.34 -3.06
N GLU A 321 40.77 -28.24 -3.80
CA GLU A 321 39.96 -27.06 -3.53
C GLU A 321 39.25 -26.64 -4.81
N THR A 322 37.94 -26.45 -4.73
CA THR A 322 37.13 -25.88 -5.79
C THR A 322 36.45 -24.61 -5.30
N ILE A 323 36.63 -23.54 -6.07
CA ILE A 323 36.00 -22.24 -5.83
C ILE A 323 35.08 -21.92 -7.03
N ILE A 324 33.83 -21.62 -6.75
CA ILE A 324 32.82 -21.25 -7.74
C ILE A 324 32.23 -19.90 -7.37
N ASN A 325 32.54 -18.89 -8.18
CA ASN A 325 31.96 -17.57 -8.07
C ASN A 325 30.82 -17.45 -9.07
N PHE A 326 29.62 -17.03 -8.62
CA PHE A 326 28.44 -16.96 -9.48
C PHE A 326 27.57 -15.74 -9.18
N LYS A 327 26.85 -15.24 -10.18
CA LYS A 327 26.05 -14.01 -10.14
C LYS A 327 24.54 -14.23 -10.23
N LYS A 328 24.11 -15.40 -10.66
CA LYS A 328 22.67 -15.71 -10.74
C LYS A 328 22.20 -16.34 -9.44
N PHE A 329 21.70 -15.51 -8.55
CA PHE A 329 21.13 -15.92 -7.26
C PHE A 329 20.09 -14.91 -6.79
N LYS A 330 19.21 -15.34 -5.90
CA LYS A 330 18.24 -14.47 -5.24
C LYS A 330 18.30 -14.72 -3.74
N VAL A 331 18.74 -13.68 -3.01
CA VAL A 331 18.82 -13.70 -1.55
C VAL A 331 17.54 -13.12 -0.97
N TYR A 332 17.02 -13.76 0.06
CA TYR A 332 15.96 -13.24 0.89
C TYR A 332 16.59 -12.73 2.19
N SER A 333 16.27 -11.50 2.58
CA SER A 333 16.61 -11.03 3.92
C SER A 333 15.80 -11.85 4.93
N PRO A 334 16.42 -12.38 6.00
CA PRO A 334 15.67 -13.07 7.03
C PRO A 334 14.58 -12.13 7.53
N SER A 335 13.33 -12.54 7.38
CA SER A 335 12.19 -11.83 7.93
C SER A 335 12.34 -11.87 9.44
N HIS A 336 12.87 -10.78 10.04
CA HIS A 336 12.61 -10.53 11.44
C HIS A 336 11.09 -10.49 11.60
N SER A 337 10.54 -11.54 12.17
CA SER A 337 9.19 -11.49 12.72
C SER A 337 9.22 -10.34 13.72
N GLU A 338 8.70 -9.17 13.31
CA GLU A 338 8.32 -8.14 14.25
C GLU A 338 7.32 -8.79 15.20
N ALA A 339 7.81 -9.19 16.36
CA ALA A 339 6.99 -9.49 17.50
C ALA A 339 6.23 -8.20 17.81
N THR A 340 4.99 -8.14 17.33
CA THR A 340 4.02 -7.14 17.75
C THR A 340 3.75 -7.36 19.21
N VAL A 341 4.24 -6.45 20.05
CA VAL A 341 3.89 -6.30 21.46
C VAL A 341 2.49 -5.68 21.54
#